data_0b9bc5f342f29d9175897f1e31cf5033
#
_entry.id   0b9bc5f342f29d9175897f1e31cf5033
#
_cell.length_a   1.000
_cell.length_b   1.000
_cell.length_c   1.000
_cell.angle_alpha   90.00
_cell.angle_beta   90.00
_cell.angle_gamma   90.00
#
_symmetry.space_group_name_H-M   'P 1'
#
loop_
_entity.id
_entity.type
_entity.pdbx_description
1 polymer ?
#
loop_
_entity_poly.entity_id
_entity_poly.type
_entity_poly.pdbx_seq_one_letter_code
_entity_poly.pdbx_strand_id
1 'polypeptide(L)'
;MWRRWLISERYQTGCGGDVKTTCLSPGKHYGVYSCEGCKGFFKRTVRKDLTYTCRDNKDCLIDKRQRNRCQYCRYQKCLACGMKREAVQEERQRAKERSENEVESTSSVNEDMPVEKILEAELAVEPKTETYIETNLGMPSNSPNDPVTNICQAADKQLFTLVEWAKRIPHFSELPLDDQVILLRAGWNELLIASFSHRSIAVKDGILLATGLHVHRNSAHSAGVGAIFDRVLTELVSKMRDMQMDKTELGCLRAIVLFNPDSKGLSNPGEVEALREKVYASLEAYCKQKYPDQPGRFAKLLLRLPALRSIGLKCLEHLFFFKLIGDTPIDTFLMEMLEAPHQMT
;
A
#
# COMPACT_ATOMS: atom_id res chain seq x y z
N MET A 1 -9.28 20.07 -35.14
CA MET A 1 -10.73 19.97 -35.47
C MET A 1 -11.17 18.56 -35.89
N TRP A 2 -10.38 17.48 -35.63
CA TRP A 2 -10.65 16.11 -36.17
C TRP A 2 -10.80 15.03 -35.08
N ARG A 3 -10.96 15.37 -33.81
CA ARG A 3 -11.15 14.39 -32.71
C ARG A 3 -12.56 14.36 -32.08
N ARG A 4 -13.52 15.08 -32.67
CA ARG A 4 -14.88 15.18 -32.11
C ARG A 4 -15.94 14.39 -32.92
N TRP A 5 -15.55 13.69 -33.99
CA TRP A 5 -16.50 13.04 -34.93
C TRP A 5 -16.55 11.51 -34.84
N LEU A 6 -15.68 10.87 -34.07
CA LEU A 6 -15.62 9.40 -33.97
C LEU A 6 -16.33 8.78 -32.75
N ILE A 7 -17.03 9.58 -31.92
CA ILE A 7 -17.79 9.08 -30.76
C ILE A 7 -19.29 8.97 -31.04
N SER A 8 -19.75 9.46 -32.21
CA SER A 8 -21.20 9.55 -32.54
C SER A 8 -21.80 8.29 -33.17
N GLU A 9 -21.02 7.37 -33.72
CA GLU A 9 -21.60 6.27 -34.54
C GLU A 9 -21.64 4.88 -33.87
N ARG A 10 -21.22 4.75 -32.63
CA ARG A 10 -21.21 3.43 -31.95
C ARG A 10 -22.34 3.18 -30.96
N TYR A 11 -23.38 4.04 -30.91
CA TYR A 11 -24.49 3.96 -29.95
C TYR A 11 -25.88 3.82 -30.57
N GLN A 12 -25.98 3.28 -31.78
CA GLN A 12 -27.26 3.16 -32.52
C GLN A 12 -27.77 1.74 -32.70
N THR A 13 -27.68 0.85 -31.71
CA THR A 13 -28.47 -0.41 -31.82
C THR A 13 -28.94 -0.83 -30.45
N GLY A 14 -30.24 -0.61 -30.15
CA GLY A 14 -30.89 -1.28 -29.05
C GLY A 14 -31.92 -0.49 -28.24
N CYS A 15 -32.90 0.14 -28.90
CA CYS A 15 -34.27 0.38 -28.46
C CYS A 15 -34.97 1.18 -29.57
N GLY A 16 -35.74 0.53 -30.41
CA GLY A 16 -36.53 1.19 -31.45
C GLY A 16 -37.59 2.13 -30.80
N GLY A 17 -37.56 3.39 -31.25
CA GLY A 17 -38.52 4.41 -30.85
C GLY A 17 -37.87 5.63 -30.21
N ASP A 18 -37.86 6.73 -30.96
CA ASP A 18 -37.55 8.12 -30.60
C ASP A 18 -36.34 8.44 -29.67
N VAL A 19 -35.34 8.97 -30.32
CA VAL A 19 -33.98 9.32 -29.84
C VAL A 19 -33.95 10.51 -28.85
N LYS A 20 -34.91 10.71 -27.97
CA LYS A 20 -34.88 11.90 -27.10
C LYS A 20 -34.79 11.70 -25.59
N THR A 21 -34.73 10.47 -25.07
CA THR A 21 -34.68 10.31 -23.58
C THR A 21 -33.96 9.04 -23.09
N THR A 22 -32.80 8.74 -23.60
CA THR A 22 -31.99 7.67 -23.01
C THR A 22 -31.13 8.24 -21.88
N CYS A 23 -31.18 7.61 -20.70
CA CYS A 23 -30.21 7.79 -19.64
C CYS A 23 -28.84 7.38 -20.17
N LEU A 24 -28.14 8.28 -20.85
CA LEU A 24 -26.79 8.07 -21.35
C LEU A 24 -25.84 7.81 -20.18
N SER A 25 -25.28 6.61 -20.13
CA SER A 25 -24.22 6.26 -19.20
C SER A 25 -23.30 5.21 -19.80
N PRO A 26 -21.98 5.27 -19.49
CA PRO A 26 -20.95 4.55 -20.21
C PRO A 26 -20.78 3.07 -19.85
N GLY A 27 -21.72 2.43 -19.11
CA GLY A 27 -21.56 1.07 -18.62
C GLY A 27 -22.59 0.07 -19.17
N LYS A 28 -22.14 -1.14 -19.54
CA LYS A 28 -23.00 -2.27 -19.86
C LYS A 28 -23.34 -3.03 -18.58
N HIS A 29 -24.63 -3.05 -18.20
CA HIS A 29 -25.12 -3.67 -16.97
C HIS A 29 -26.28 -4.64 -17.28
N TYR A 30 -26.19 -5.85 -16.78
CA TYR A 30 -27.23 -6.90 -16.93
C TYR A 30 -27.65 -7.13 -18.39
N GLY A 31 -26.70 -7.06 -19.32
CA GLY A 31 -26.90 -7.30 -20.75
C GLY A 31 -27.07 -6.07 -21.61
N VAL A 32 -27.33 -4.87 -21.04
CA VAL A 32 -27.61 -3.63 -21.80
C VAL A 32 -26.85 -2.43 -21.26
N TYR A 33 -26.67 -1.41 -22.08
CA TYR A 33 -26.13 -0.13 -21.63
C TYR A 33 -27.17 0.61 -20.78
N SER A 34 -26.84 0.94 -19.56
CA SER A 34 -27.75 1.62 -18.64
C SER A 34 -27.02 2.55 -17.68
N CYS A 35 -27.74 3.54 -17.10
CA CYS A 35 -27.18 4.39 -16.09
C CYS A 35 -27.09 3.67 -14.73
N GLU A 36 -26.16 4.09 -13.87
CA GLU A 36 -25.96 3.56 -12.52
C GLU A 36 -27.26 3.54 -11.68
N GLY A 37 -28.13 4.58 -11.84
CA GLY A 37 -29.40 4.63 -11.15
C GLY A 37 -30.40 3.56 -11.59
N CYS A 38 -30.39 3.14 -12.87
CA CYS A 38 -31.24 2.03 -13.35
C CYS A 38 -30.58 0.69 -13.03
N LYS A 39 -29.27 0.54 -13.12
CA LYS A 39 -28.51 -0.61 -12.61
C LYS A 39 -28.83 -0.90 -11.14
N GLY A 40 -28.65 0.09 -10.27
CA GLY A 40 -28.90 -0.07 -8.84
C GLY A 40 -30.37 -0.34 -8.49
N PHE A 41 -31.31 0.27 -9.22
CA PHE A 41 -32.74 -0.01 -9.07
C PHE A 41 -33.06 -1.44 -9.47
N PHE A 42 -32.67 -1.89 -10.67
CA PHE A 42 -32.91 -3.23 -11.17
C PHE A 42 -32.30 -4.31 -10.27
N LYS A 43 -31.04 -4.11 -9.84
CA LYS A 43 -30.34 -4.99 -8.89
C LYS A 43 -31.13 -5.17 -7.58
N ARG A 44 -31.61 -4.09 -6.96
CA ARG A 44 -32.39 -4.16 -5.71
C ARG A 44 -33.73 -4.85 -5.92
N THR A 45 -34.42 -4.55 -7.02
CA THR A 45 -35.72 -5.15 -7.35
C THR A 45 -35.59 -6.66 -7.50
N VAL A 46 -34.62 -7.15 -8.26
CA VAL A 46 -34.39 -8.57 -8.48
C VAL A 46 -33.91 -9.28 -7.20
N ARG A 47 -32.95 -8.69 -6.45
CA ARG A 47 -32.40 -9.33 -5.25
C ARG A 47 -33.40 -9.48 -4.11
N LYS A 48 -34.33 -8.52 -3.98
CA LYS A 48 -35.34 -8.51 -2.92
C LYS A 48 -36.71 -9.03 -3.40
N ASP A 49 -36.79 -9.51 -4.64
CA ASP A 49 -37.99 -9.93 -5.33
C ASP A 49 -39.18 -8.96 -5.16
N LEU A 50 -38.88 -7.66 -5.34
CA LEU A 50 -39.84 -6.59 -5.11
C LEU A 50 -40.85 -6.54 -6.25
N THR A 51 -42.13 -6.51 -5.90
CA THR A 51 -43.26 -6.34 -6.81
C THR A 51 -43.76 -4.90 -6.70
N TYR A 52 -44.18 -4.34 -7.83
CA TYR A 52 -44.69 -2.96 -7.90
C TYR A 52 -46.03 -2.93 -8.62
N THR A 53 -46.88 -1.99 -8.26
CA THR A 53 -48.15 -1.71 -8.94
C THR A 53 -48.10 -0.31 -9.53
N CYS A 54 -48.67 -0.16 -10.73
CA CYS A 54 -48.85 1.16 -11.33
C CYS A 54 -50.17 1.76 -10.83
N ARG A 55 -50.17 3.04 -10.48
CA ARG A 55 -51.41 3.77 -10.06
C ARG A 55 -52.14 4.34 -11.24
N ASP A 56 -51.51 4.39 -12.42
CA ASP A 56 -52.05 4.88 -13.67
C ASP A 56 -52.26 3.70 -14.66
N ASN A 57 -52.41 4.00 -15.94
CA ASN A 57 -52.71 3.03 -17.02
C ASN A 57 -51.49 2.18 -17.47
N LYS A 58 -50.48 2.00 -16.65
CA LYS A 58 -49.24 1.23 -16.95
C LYS A 58 -48.39 1.80 -18.10
N ASP A 59 -48.60 3.03 -18.48
CA ASP A 59 -47.88 3.77 -19.54
C ASP A 59 -47.27 5.08 -19.02
N CYS A 60 -46.64 5.05 -17.86
CA CYS A 60 -46.03 6.22 -17.29
C CYS A 60 -44.74 6.61 -18.02
N LEU A 61 -44.56 7.90 -18.30
CA LEU A 61 -43.32 8.41 -18.89
C LEU A 61 -42.15 8.21 -17.93
N ILE A 62 -41.14 7.44 -18.37
CA ILE A 62 -39.93 7.14 -17.61
C ILE A 62 -38.71 7.77 -18.29
N ASP A 63 -38.26 8.90 -17.75
CA ASP A 63 -37.06 9.64 -18.14
C ASP A 63 -36.13 9.85 -16.94
N LYS A 64 -35.02 10.52 -17.12
CA LYS A 64 -34.04 10.80 -16.06
C LYS A 64 -34.63 11.60 -14.88
N ARG A 65 -35.61 12.46 -15.14
CA ARG A 65 -36.25 13.34 -14.14
C ARG A 65 -37.40 12.66 -13.43
N GLN A 66 -38.19 11.83 -14.17
CA GLN A 66 -39.47 11.26 -13.69
C GLN A 66 -39.39 9.78 -13.33
N ARG A 67 -38.27 9.10 -13.57
CA ARG A 67 -38.11 7.65 -13.35
C ARG A 67 -38.44 7.14 -11.94
N ASN A 68 -38.50 8.02 -10.95
CA ASN A 68 -38.82 7.64 -9.57
C ASN A 68 -40.32 7.73 -9.25
N ARG A 69 -41.14 8.28 -10.14
CA ARG A 69 -42.57 8.46 -9.92
C ARG A 69 -43.35 7.13 -10.00
N CYS A 70 -43.02 6.25 -10.94
CA CYS A 70 -43.62 4.95 -11.08
C CYS A 70 -42.56 3.84 -11.15
N GLN A 71 -42.44 3.06 -10.09
CA GLN A 71 -41.46 1.96 -10.02
C GLN A 71 -41.88 0.78 -10.93
N TYR A 72 -43.18 0.53 -11.09
CA TYR A 72 -43.68 -0.49 -11.99
C TYR A 72 -43.28 -0.23 -13.45
N CYS A 73 -43.61 0.94 -13.98
CA CYS A 73 -43.29 1.29 -15.37
C CYS A 73 -41.77 1.40 -15.58
N ARG A 74 -41.03 1.81 -14.57
CA ARG A 74 -39.54 1.82 -14.61
C ARG A 74 -39.01 0.39 -14.71
N TYR A 75 -39.52 -0.54 -13.94
CA TYR A 75 -39.08 -1.93 -13.98
C TYR A 75 -39.41 -2.58 -15.33
N GLN A 76 -40.63 -2.37 -15.83
CA GLN A 76 -41.06 -2.86 -17.16
C GLN A 76 -40.17 -2.29 -18.28
N LYS A 77 -39.82 -1.02 -18.18
CA LYS A 77 -38.86 -0.39 -19.14
C LYS A 77 -37.46 -1.01 -19.07
N CYS A 78 -36.95 -1.35 -17.88
CA CYS A 78 -35.68 -2.07 -17.74
C CYS A 78 -35.71 -3.43 -18.43
N LEU A 79 -36.79 -4.19 -18.26
CA LEU A 79 -37.00 -5.48 -18.90
C LEU A 79 -37.15 -5.34 -20.44
N ALA A 80 -37.93 -4.37 -20.88
CA ALA A 80 -38.13 -4.09 -22.32
C ALA A 80 -36.84 -3.65 -23.03
N CYS A 81 -35.92 -2.97 -22.29
CA CYS A 81 -34.59 -2.64 -22.80
C CYS A 81 -33.64 -3.86 -22.81
N GLY A 82 -34.07 -5.03 -22.34
CA GLY A 82 -33.31 -6.28 -22.38
C GLY A 82 -32.43 -6.53 -21.14
N MET A 83 -32.69 -5.87 -19.99
CA MET A 83 -32.03 -6.23 -18.73
C MET A 83 -32.46 -7.61 -18.28
N LYS A 84 -31.50 -8.50 -18.04
CA LYS A 84 -31.72 -9.91 -17.68
C LYS A 84 -31.68 -10.10 -16.15
N ARG A 85 -32.74 -10.76 -15.61
CA ARG A 85 -32.80 -11.07 -14.17
C ARG A 85 -31.73 -12.07 -13.76
N GLU A 86 -31.43 -13.02 -14.63
CA GLU A 86 -30.41 -14.07 -14.44
C GLU A 86 -29.02 -13.46 -14.24
N ALA A 87 -28.67 -12.40 -14.97
CA ALA A 87 -27.40 -11.72 -14.86
C ALA A 87 -27.17 -11.06 -13.48
N VAL A 88 -28.25 -10.75 -12.73
CA VAL A 88 -28.15 -10.27 -11.35
C VAL A 88 -27.85 -11.42 -10.39
N GLN A 89 -28.34 -12.61 -10.66
CA GLN A 89 -28.10 -13.82 -9.85
C GLN A 89 -26.70 -14.36 -10.09
N GLU A 90 -26.22 -14.39 -11.34
CA GLU A 90 -24.84 -14.73 -11.68
C GLU A 90 -23.82 -13.81 -11.02
N GLU A 91 -24.09 -12.50 -10.95
CA GLU A 91 -23.25 -11.55 -10.21
C GLU A 91 -23.18 -11.91 -8.70
N ARG A 92 -24.27 -12.44 -8.14
CA ARG A 92 -24.30 -12.90 -6.75
C ARG A 92 -23.53 -14.20 -6.54
N GLN A 93 -23.65 -15.14 -7.47
CA GLN A 93 -22.89 -16.40 -7.45
C GLN A 93 -21.39 -16.13 -7.59
N ARG A 94 -20.98 -15.33 -8.57
CA ARG A 94 -19.57 -14.89 -8.73
C ARG A 94 -19.04 -14.14 -7.51
N ALA A 95 -19.87 -13.32 -6.83
CA ALA A 95 -19.46 -12.65 -5.60
C ALA A 95 -19.35 -13.63 -4.43
N LYS A 96 -20.17 -14.72 -4.42
CA LYS A 96 -20.12 -15.77 -3.41
C LYS A 96 -18.94 -16.71 -3.66
N GLU A 97 -18.73 -17.11 -4.91
CA GLU A 97 -17.58 -17.88 -5.38
C GLU A 97 -16.25 -17.12 -5.15
N ARG A 98 -16.22 -15.78 -5.36
CA ARG A 98 -15.08 -14.97 -4.97
C ARG A 98 -14.84 -14.99 -3.46
N SER A 99 -15.89 -14.90 -2.65
CA SER A 99 -15.79 -14.95 -1.19
C SER A 99 -15.42 -16.36 -0.69
N GLU A 100 -15.86 -17.42 -1.36
CA GLU A 100 -15.48 -18.79 -1.06
C GLU A 100 -14.06 -19.12 -1.59
N ASN A 101 -13.69 -18.60 -2.76
CA ASN A 101 -12.31 -18.67 -3.28
C ASN A 101 -11.32 -17.77 -2.50
N GLU A 102 -11.79 -16.66 -1.89
CA GLU A 102 -10.94 -15.86 -1.00
C GLU A 102 -10.59 -16.62 0.28
N VAL A 103 -11.40 -17.57 0.72
CA VAL A 103 -11.08 -18.46 1.85
C VAL A 103 -10.14 -19.60 1.41
N GLU A 104 -10.24 -20.08 0.17
CA GLU A 104 -9.30 -21.06 -0.41
C GLU A 104 -8.01 -20.40 -0.93
N SER A 105 -8.10 -19.15 -1.44
CA SER A 105 -6.93 -18.41 -1.92
C SER A 105 -6.04 -17.86 -0.82
N THR A 106 -6.48 -17.83 0.45
CA THR A 106 -5.60 -17.47 1.57
C THR A 106 -4.48 -18.50 1.77
N SER A 107 -4.66 -19.75 1.41
CA SER A 107 -3.57 -20.73 1.42
C SER A 107 -2.61 -20.55 0.25
N SER A 108 -3.12 -20.25 -0.96
CA SER A 108 -2.26 -20.07 -2.15
C SER A 108 -1.54 -18.71 -2.16
N VAL A 109 -2.13 -17.67 -1.59
CA VAL A 109 -1.49 -16.34 -1.45
C VAL A 109 -0.33 -16.42 -0.45
N ASN A 110 -0.46 -17.26 0.57
CA ASN A 110 0.61 -17.49 1.55
C ASN A 110 1.79 -18.28 0.96
N GLU A 111 1.56 -19.09 -0.08
CA GLU A 111 2.63 -19.77 -0.84
C GLU A 111 3.41 -18.80 -1.74
N ASP A 112 2.73 -17.78 -2.29
CA ASP A 112 3.32 -16.81 -3.22
C ASP A 112 4.11 -15.67 -2.52
N MET A 113 3.68 -15.25 -1.31
CA MET A 113 4.34 -14.20 -0.51
C MET A 113 4.45 -14.67 0.94
N PRO A 114 5.30 -15.67 1.24
CA PRO A 114 5.38 -16.24 2.58
C PRO A 114 6.00 -15.24 3.57
N VAL A 115 5.30 -15.01 4.68
CA VAL A 115 5.76 -14.09 5.75
C VAL A 115 7.06 -14.57 6.38
N GLU A 116 7.36 -15.86 6.33
CA GLU A 116 8.58 -16.49 6.80
C GLU A 116 9.80 -15.98 6.03
N LYS A 117 9.68 -15.82 4.71
CA LYS A 117 10.74 -15.24 3.85
C LYS A 117 10.97 -13.76 4.15
N ILE A 118 9.88 -13.03 4.43
CA ILE A 118 9.98 -11.62 4.84
C ILE A 118 10.68 -11.53 6.20
N LEU A 119 10.37 -12.41 7.14
CA LEU A 119 11.06 -12.50 8.42
C LEU A 119 12.54 -12.87 8.26
N GLU A 120 12.86 -13.84 7.41
CA GLU A 120 14.26 -14.20 7.09
C GLU A 120 15.03 -12.99 6.56
N ALA A 121 14.41 -12.17 5.68
CA ALA A 121 15.02 -10.95 5.17
C ALA A 121 15.32 -9.94 6.30
N GLU A 122 14.40 -9.76 7.25
CA GLU A 122 14.62 -8.90 8.42
C GLU A 122 15.75 -9.40 9.33
N LEU A 123 15.79 -10.70 9.60
CA LEU A 123 16.80 -11.30 10.47
C LEU A 123 18.19 -11.33 9.82
N ALA A 124 18.27 -11.52 8.50
CA ALA A 124 19.53 -11.58 7.79
C ALA A 124 20.31 -10.27 7.77
N VAL A 125 19.59 -9.15 7.84
CA VAL A 125 20.18 -7.80 7.78
C VAL A 125 20.29 -7.12 9.15
N GLU A 126 19.86 -7.81 10.21
CA GLU A 126 19.96 -7.28 11.56
C GLU A 126 21.45 -7.14 11.96
N PRO A 127 21.87 -5.99 12.46
CA PRO A 127 23.25 -5.85 12.94
C PRO A 127 23.48 -6.84 14.08
N LYS A 128 24.51 -7.65 13.99
CA LYS A 128 25.00 -8.50 15.09
C LYS A 128 25.57 -7.56 16.15
N THR A 129 24.73 -7.08 17.05
CA THR A 129 25.11 -6.20 18.14
C THR A 129 25.74 -7.00 19.26
N GLU A 130 27.06 -7.17 19.22
CA GLU A 130 27.78 -7.70 20.36
C GLU A 130 28.25 -6.63 21.35
N THR A 131 28.01 -5.33 21.13
CA THR A 131 28.44 -4.30 22.10
C THR A 131 27.58 -3.04 21.97
N TYR A 132 26.74 -2.78 22.98
CA TYR A 132 26.15 -1.46 23.22
C TYR A 132 27.27 -0.55 23.75
N ILE A 133 27.81 0.32 22.89
CA ILE A 133 28.69 1.39 23.35
C ILE A 133 27.81 2.59 23.65
N GLU A 134 27.56 2.84 24.93
CA GLU A 134 27.08 4.13 25.41
C GLU A 134 28.14 5.19 25.12
N THR A 135 28.11 5.77 23.95
CA THR A 135 28.89 6.98 23.68
C THR A 135 28.10 8.18 24.17
N ASN A 136 28.37 8.56 25.42
CA ASN A 136 28.09 9.89 25.91
C ASN A 136 28.83 10.91 24.98
N LEU A 137 28.05 11.69 24.23
CA LEU A 137 28.54 12.82 23.41
C LEU A 137 29.02 13.97 24.28
N GLY A 138 29.98 13.72 25.17
CA GLY A 138 30.50 14.69 26.12
C GLY A 138 31.99 14.65 26.34
N MET A 139 32.73 13.76 25.67
CA MET A 139 34.21 13.75 25.76
C MET A 139 34.86 13.81 24.40
N PRO A 140 35.89 14.65 24.18
CA PRO A 140 36.70 14.63 22.97
C PRO A 140 37.55 13.35 22.97
N SER A 141 37.09 12.31 22.29
CA SER A 141 37.94 11.15 22.02
C SER A 141 38.94 11.50 20.95
N ASN A 142 40.22 11.41 21.25
CA ASN A 142 41.34 11.43 20.31
C ASN A 142 41.33 10.20 19.41
N SER A 143 40.31 10.08 18.57
CA SER A 143 40.26 9.09 17.49
C SER A 143 40.53 9.80 16.16
N PRO A 144 41.37 9.27 15.27
CA PRO A 144 41.76 9.93 14.03
C PRO A 144 40.64 9.99 12.98
N ASN A 145 39.43 9.54 13.28
CA ASN A 145 38.28 9.60 12.39
C ASN A 145 37.37 10.74 12.79
N ASP A 146 37.21 11.70 11.87
CA ASP A 146 36.26 12.79 11.93
C ASP A 146 34.82 12.23 12.19
N PRO A 147 34.04 12.80 13.12
CA PRO A 147 32.63 12.39 13.36
C PRO A 147 31.77 12.33 12.10
N VAL A 148 32.03 13.20 11.12
CA VAL A 148 31.35 13.22 9.82
C VAL A 148 31.66 11.96 9.01
N THR A 149 32.92 11.51 9.00
CA THR A 149 33.32 10.27 8.32
C THR A 149 32.65 9.04 8.91
N ASN A 150 32.55 8.97 10.23
CA ASN A 150 31.84 7.87 10.91
C ASN A 150 30.33 7.84 10.61
N ILE A 151 29.70 9.01 10.49
CA ILE A 151 28.31 9.16 10.14
C ILE A 151 28.07 8.75 8.67
N CYS A 152 28.94 9.15 7.74
CA CYS A 152 28.86 8.76 6.33
C CYS A 152 29.01 7.23 6.16
N GLN A 153 29.98 6.61 6.80
CA GLN A 153 30.17 5.16 6.77
C GLN A 153 28.96 4.40 7.36
N ALA A 154 28.32 4.95 8.39
CA ALA A 154 27.12 4.39 8.97
C ALA A 154 25.92 4.44 8.00
N ALA A 155 25.81 5.54 7.24
CA ALA A 155 24.75 5.72 6.24
C ALA A 155 24.94 4.77 5.05
N ASP A 156 26.15 4.67 4.51
CA ASP A 156 26.48 3.74 3.42
C ASP A 156 26.17 2.31 3.83
N LYS A 157 26.57 1.92 5.04
CA LYS A 157 26.25 0.59 5.58
C LYS A 157 24.73 0.36 5.70
N GLN A 158 23.96 1.36 6.10
CA GLN A 158 22.51 1.24 6.20
C GLN A 158 21.83 1.11 4.83
N LEU A 159 22.30 1.86 3.82
CA LEU A 159 21.79 1.74 2.45
C LEU A 159 22.16 0.40 1.84
N PHE A 160 23.39 -0.07 2.03
CA PHE A 160 23.79 -1.42 1.62
C PHE A 160 22.91 -2.50 2.25
N THR A 161 22.71 -2.42 3.56
CA THR A 161 21.83 -3.32 4.30
C THR A 161 20.39 -3.29 3.79
N LEU A 162 19.90 -2.11 3.40
CA LEU A 162 18.56 -1.94 2.82
C LEU A 162 18.43 -2.64 1.47
N VAL A 163 19.42 -2.52 0.59
CA VAL A 163 19.43 -3.19 -0.70
C VAL A 163 19.48 -4.71 -0.52
N GLU A 164 20.33 -5.22 0.37
CA GLU A 164 20.40 -6.64 0.69
C GLU A 164 19.09 -7.17 1.29
N TRP A 165 18.40 -6.37 2.11
CA TRP A 165 17.07 -6.69 2.58
C TRP A 165 16.06 -6.79 1.44
N ALA A 166 16.02 -5.80 0.56
CA ALA A 166 15.07 -5.76 -0.55
C ALA A 166 15.26 -6.94 -1.51
N LYS A 167 16.52 -7.30 -1.82
CA LYS A 167 16.84 -8.49 -2.64
C LYS A 167 16.29 -9.80 -2.07
N ARG A 168 16.09 -9.88 -0.75
CA ARG A 168 15.56 -11.06 -0.06
C ARG A 168 14.04 -11.08 0.03
N ILE A 169 13.38 -9.94 -0.27
CA ILE A 169 11.92 -9.89 -0.31
C ILE A 169 11.43 -10.66 -1.55
N PRO A 170 10.46 -11.59 -1.39
CA PRO A 170 9.96 -12.38 -2.51
C PRO A 170 9.55 -11.52 -3.69
N HIS A 171 9.89 -11.95 -4.90
CA HIS A 171 9.59 -11.32 -6.19
C HIS A 171 10.23 -9.95 -6.44
N PHE A 172 10.90 -9.33 -5.49
CA PHE A 172 11.54 -8.01 -5.71
C PHE A 172 12.63 -8.10 -6.79
N SER A 173 13.50 -9.10 -6.71
CA SER A 173 14.60 -9.29 -7.68
C SER A 173 14.14 -9.78 -9.06
N GLU A 174 12.88 -10.17 -9.21
CA GLU A 174 12.26 -10.54 -10.48
C GLU A 174 11.82 -9.30 -11.28
N LEU A 175 11.63 -8.16 -10.61
CA LEU A 175 11.30 -6.90 -11.26
C LEU A 175 12.47 -6.39 -12.12
N PRO A 176 12.18 -5.61 -13.18
CA PRO A 176 13.23 -4.92 -13.94
C PRO A 176 14.14 -4.09 -13.03
N LEU A 177 15.44 -4.08 -13.32
CA LEU A 177 16.44 -3.39 -12.49
C LEU A 177 16.10 -1.91 -12.27
N ASP A 178 15.65 -1.22 -13.33
CA ASP A 178 15.21 0.16 -13.26
C ASP A 178 14.04 0.35 -12.27
N ASP A 179 13.07 -0.57 -12.27
CA ASP A 179 11.94 -0.55 -11.34
C ASP A 179 12.40 -0.79 -9.89
N GLN A 180 13.37 -1.69 -9.67
CA GLN A 180 13.96 -1.93 -8.35
C GLN A 180 14.62 -0.65 -7.81
N VAL A 181 15.39 0.06 -8.64
CA VAL A 181 16.01 1.35 -8.28
C VAL A 181 14.95 2.39 -7.97
N ILE A 182 13.91 2.51 -8.79
CA ILE A 182 12.81 3.46 -8.59
C ILE A 182 12.11 3.20 -7.26
N LEU A 183 11.80 1.95 -6.94
CA LEU A 183 11.12 1.57 -5.69
C LEU A 183 11.99 1.88 -4.46
N LEU A 184 13.26 1.51 -4.49
CA LEU A 184 14.18 1.81 -3.39
C LEU A 184 14.39 3.31 -3.23
N ARG A 185 14.60 4.04 -4.32
CA ARG A 185 14.74 5.51 -4.29
C ARG A 185 13.48 6.20 -3.72
N ALA A 186 12.29 5.68 -4.02
CA ALA A 186 11.06 6.24 -3.51
C ALA A 186 10.82 5.96 -2.02
N GLY A 187 11.28 4.81 -1.52
CA GLY A 187 10.94 4.31 -0.19
C GLY A 187 12.07 4.25 0.85
N TRP A 188 13.35 4.42 0.46
CA TRP A 188 14.51 4.18 1.33
C TRP A 188 14.42 4.88 2.68
N ASN A 189 13.97 6.12 2.68
CA ASN A 189 13.87 6.94 3.88
C ASN A 189 12.84 6.37 4.87
N GLU A 190 11.64 6.04 4.41
CA GLU A 190 10.58 5.42 5.22
C GLU A 190 11.02 4.02 5.71
N LEU A 191 11.70 3.26 4.85
CA LEU A 191 12.21 1.93 5.17
C LEU A 191 13.26 1.98 6.30
N LEU A 192 14.18 2.94 6.27
CA LEU A 192 15.17 3.12 7.33
C LEU A 192 14.53 3.62 8.63
N ILE A 193 13.58 4.56 8.54
CA ILE A 193 12.87 5.08 9.72
C ILE A 193 12.08 3.96 10.40
N ALA A 194 11.39 3.11 9.66
CA ALA A 194 10.67 1.96 10.20
C ALA A 194 11.61 1.01 10.95
N SER A 195 12.76 0.70 10.35
CA SER A 195 13.76 -0.20 10.92
C SER A 195 14.34 0.32 12.25
N PHE A 196 14.83 1.56 12.29
CA PHE A 196 15.39 2.08 13.53
C PHE A 196 14.31 2.37 14.59
N SER A 197 13.10 2.72 14.20
CA SER A 197 11.99 2.91 15.15
C SER A 197 11.64 1.60 15.87
N HIS A 198 11.56 0.50 15.13
CA HIS A 198 11.32 -0.81 15.73
C HIS A 198 12.48 -1.26 16.62
N ARG A 199 13.74 -1.07 16.19
CA ARG A 199 14.92 -1.36 16.99
C ARG A 199 14.93 -0.58 18.31
N SER A 200 14.35 0.60 18.32
CA SER A 200 14.30 1.50 19.49
C SER A 200 13.18 1.17 20.47
N ILE A 201 12.37 0.14 20.25
CA ILE A 201 11.31 -0.27 21.17
C ILE A 201 11.85 -0.54 22.58
N ALA A 202 13.01 -1.17 22.67
CA ALA A 202 13.65 -1.52 23.95
C ALA A 202 14.40 -0.35 24.62
N VAL A 203 14.56 0.77 23.91
CA VAL A 203 15.32 1.93 24.39
C VAL A 203 14.39 2.97 24.97
N LYS A 204 14.78 3.58 26.10
CA LYS A 204 14.03 4.64 26.75
C LYS A 204 14.50 6.01 26.25
N ASP A 205 13.54 6.86 25.84
CA ASP A 205 13.75 8.26 25.45
C ASP A 205 14.86 8.49 24.40
N GLY A 206 15.01 7.55 23.47
CA GLY A 206 16.03 7.62 22.44
C GLY A 206 15.80 6.72 21.25
N ILE A 207 16.68 6.82 20.25
CA ILE A 207 16.71 6.03 19.04
C ILE A 207 18.01 5.25 18.98
N LEU A 208 17.91 3.94 18.69
CA LEU A 208 19.06 3.08 18.47
C LEU A 208 19.31 2.91 16.96
N LEU A 209 20.43 3.43 16.49
CA LEU A 209 20.86 3.29 15.10
C LEU A 209 21.50 1.92 14.85
N ALA A 210 21.59 1.53 13.57
CA ALA A 210 22.20 0.24 13.16
C ALA A 210 23.68 0.09 13.53
N THR A 211 24.35 1.20 13.78
CA THR A 211 25.77 1.25 14.25
C THR A 211 25.93 0.93 15.74
N GLY A 212 24.83 0.72 16.46
CA GLY A 212 24.83 0.62 17.91
C GLY A 212 24.83 1.97 18.66
N LEU A 213 24.84 3.08 17.91
CA LEU A 213 24.78 4.42 18.49
C LEU A 213 23.39 4.69 19.05
N HIS A 214 23.32 5.03 20.32
CA HIS A 214 22.12 5.49 21.01
C HIS A 214 22.04 7.01 20.96
N VAL A 215 21.04 7.55 20.26
CA VAL A 215 20.77 9.00 20.19
C VAL A 215 19.70 9.33 21.21
N HIS A 216 20.06 10.06 22.24
CA HIS A 216 19.12 10.49 23.28
C HIS A 216 18.32 11.72 22.82
N ARG A 217 17.07 11.85 23.30
CA ARG A 217 16.16 12.95 22.99
C ARG A 217 16.80 14.34 23.19
N ASN A 218 17.53 14.52 24.28
CA ASN A 218 18.19 15.80 24.58
C ASN A 218 19.26 16.18 23.54
N SER A 219 20.01 15.20 23.04
CA SER A 219 21.00 15.42 21.97
C SER A 219 20.35 15.85 20.66
N ALA A 220 19.19 15.26 20.32
CA ALA A 220 18.43 15.63 19.13
C ALA A 220 17.88 17.07 19.24
N HIS A 221 17.40 17.47 20.41
CA HIS A 221 16.95 18.84 20.65
C HIS A 221 18.10 19.85 20.54
N SER A 222 19.26 19.54 21.11
CA SER A 222 20.45 20.38 21.01
C SER A 222 20.95 20.51 19.56
N ALA A 223 20.73 19.51 18.72
CA ALA A 223 21.06 19.51 17.30
C ALA A 223 20.02 20.21 16.40
N GLY A 224 18.91 20.71 16.98
CA GLY A 224 17.84 21.40 16.24
C GLY A 224 16.87 20.49 15.49
N VAL A 225 16.92 19.17 15.74
CA VAL A 225 16.01 18.17 15.09
C VAL A 225 15.02 17.56 16.08
N GLY A 226 14.86 18.16 17.25
CA GLY A 226 14.03 17.65 18.34
C GLY A 226 12.56 17.42 17.96
N ALA A 227 11.95 18.34 17.20
CA ALA A 227 10.55 18.21 16.82
C ALA A 227 10.26 16.95 15.98
N ILE A 228 11.14 16.59 15.04
CA ILE A 228 11.01 15.38 14.23
C ILE A 228 11.30 14.15 15.09
N PHE A 229 12.31 14.23 15.93
CA PHE A 229 12.70 13.19 16.85
C PHE A 229 11.55 12.82 17.80
N ASP A 230 10.86 13.82 18.37
CA ASP A 230 9.71 13.63 19.22
C ASP A 230 8.54 12.96 18.48
N ARG A 231 8.32 13.32 17.21
CA ARG A 231 7.31 12.63 16.39
C ARG A 231 7.66 11.15 16.19
N VAL A 232 8.91 10.84 15.88
CA VAL A 232 9.36 9.44 15.76
C VAL A 232 9.10 8.67 17.04
N LEU A 233 9.44 9.23 18.20
CA LEU A 233 9.22 8.59 19.49
C LEU A 233 7.74 8.38 19.81
N THR A 234 6.89 9.37 19.55
CA THR A 234 5.46 9.34 19.93
C THR A 234 4.57 8.64 18.91
N GLU A 235 4.80 8.83 17.62
CA GLU A 235 3.92 8.32 16.55
C GLU A 235 4.35 6.93 16.06
N LEU A 236 5.63 6.56 16.20
CA LEU A 236 6.15 5.27 15.76
C LEU A 236 6.64 4.40 16.93
N VAL A 237 7.71 4.78 17.61
CA VAL A 237 8.36 3.91 18.63
C VAL A 237 7.39 3.54 19.76
N SER A 238 6.70 4.51 20.37
CA SER A 238 5.76 4.23 21.44
C SER A 238 4.60 3.35 20.97
N LYS A 239 4.08 3.59 19.77
CA LYS A 239 2.97 2.81 19.21
C LYS A 239 3.37 1.38 18.83
N MET A 240 4.58 1.20 18.29
CA MET A 240 5.15 -0.12 18.04
C MET A 240 5.38 -0.88 19.36
N ARG A 241 5.85 -0.18 20.39
CA ARG A 241 6.02 -0.74 21.75
C ARG A 241 4.69 -1.15 22.37
N ASP A 242 3.69 -0.27 22.36
CA ASP A 242 2.38 -0.49 22.98
C ASP A 242 1.67 -1.71 22.38
N MET A 243 1.82 -1.93 21.08
CA MET A 243 1.23 -3.09 20.39
C MET A 243 2.16 -4.30 20.34
N GLN A 244 3.38 -4.19 20.87
CA GLN A 244 4.40 -5.25 20.79
C GLN A 244 4.60 -5.75 19.36
N MET A 245 4.81 -4.82 18.42
CA MET A 245 5.01 -5.16 17.01
C MET A 245 6.18 -6.11 16.86
N ASP A 246 5.93 -7.26 16.23
CA ASP A 246 6.98 -8.23 15.96
C ASP A 246 7.73 -7.97 14.64
N LYS A 247 8.83 -8.69 14.42
CA LYS A 247 9.67 -8.51 13.23
C LYS A 247 9.00 -8.94 11.93
N THR A 248 8.09 -9.90 11.98
CA THR A 248 7.29 -10.31 10.82
C THR A 248 6.36 -9.18 10.40
N GLU A 249 5.67 -8.57 11.36
CA GLU A 249 4.79 -7.43 11.12
C GLU A 249 5.57 -6.22 10.59
N LEU A 250 6.75 -5.93 11.18
CA LEU A 250 7.65 -4.90 10.68
C LEU A 250 8.06 -5.15 9.23
N GLY A 251 8.52 -6.36 8.93
CA GLY A 251 8.97 -6.74 7.59
C GLY A 251 7.85 -6.61 6.56
N CYS A 252 6.63 -7.03 6.89
CA CYS A 252 5.47 -6.85 6.02
C CYS A 252 5.13 -5.37 5.80
N LEU A 253 5.16 -4.52 6.84
CA LEU A 253 4.95 -3.08 6.68
C LEU A 253 6.03 -2.45 5.80
N ARG A 254 7.28 -2.84 5.96
CA ARG A 254 8.39 -2.39 5.11
C ARG A 254 8.23 -2.87 3.66
N ALA A 255 7.80 -4.11 3.43
CA ALA A 255 7.50 -4.62 2.09
C ALA A 255 6.34 -3.85 1.41
N ILE A 256 5.31 -3.46 2.16
CA ILE A 256 4.22 -2.61 1.68
C ILE A 256 4.74 -1.23 1.24
N VAL A 257 5.67 -0.66 2.00
CA VAL A 257 6.33 0.62 1.62
C VAL A 257 7.20 0.45 0.38
N LEU A 258 7.94 -0.66 0.28
CA LEU A 258 8.80 -0.97 -0.86
C LEU A 258 7.99 -1.11 -2.16
N PHE A 259 6.94 -1.90 -2.15
CA PHE A 259 6.07 -2.11 -3.32
C PHE A 259 5.07 -0.96 -3.48
N ASN A 260 5.57 0.24 -3.81
CA ASN A 260 4.75 1.43 -4.03
C ASN A 260 4.43 1.61 -5.53
N PRO A 261 3.21 1.27 -5.99
CA PRO A 261 2.82 1.38 -7.39
C PRO A 261 2.68 2.83 -7.87
N ASP A 262 2.60 3.81 -6.94
CA ASP A 262 2.50 5.23 -7.26
C ASP A 262 3.88 5.85 -7.56
N SER A 263 4.96 5.07 -7.51
CA SER A 263 6.32 5.53 -7.85
C SER A 263 6.40 5.90 -9.34
N LYS A 264 6.87 7.12 -9.60
CA LYS A 264 6.95 7.64 -10.96
C LYS A 264 8.04 6.95 -11.76
N GLY A 265 7.71 6.51 -12.97
CA GLY A 265 8.66 5.92 -13.91
C GLY A 265 8.68 4.40 -13.92
N LEU A 266 7.86 3.72 -13.14
CA LEU A 266 7.73 2.26 -13.17
C LEU A 266 7.28 1.79 -14.55
N SER A 267 7.87 0.69 -15.01
CA SER A 267 7.50 0.03 -16.28
C SER A 267 6.14 -0.66 -16.17
N ASN A 268 5.86 -1.30 -15.05
CA ASN A 268 4.60 -2.02 -14.79
C ASN A 268 4.07 -1.75 -13.37
N PRO A 269 3.39 -0.61 -13.15
CA PRO A 269 2.79 -0.30 -11.83
C PRO A 269 1.79 -1.34 -11.35
N GLY A 270 1.06 -2.00 -12.27
CA GLY A 270 0.06 -3.03 -11.93
C GLY A 270 0.68 -4.28 -11.31
N GLU A 271 1.89 -4.66 -11.71
CA GLU A 271 2.63 -5.77 -11.12
C GLU A 271 3.07 -5.44 -9.69
N VAL A 272 3.57 -4.22 -9.48
CA VAL A 272 3.95 -3.73 -8.14
C VAL A 272 2.73 -3.65 -7.22
N GLU A 273 1.57 -3.21 -7.74
CA GLU A 273 0.31 -3.21 -6.99
C GLU A 273 -0.12 -4.62 -6.58
N ALA A 274 -0.03 -5.59 -7.49
CA ALA A 274 -0.33 -6.99 -7.20
C ALA A 274 0.59 -7.57 -6.12
N LEU A 275 1.89 -7.25 -6.15
CA LEU A 275 2.83 -7.67 -5.10
C LEU A 275 2.49 -7.06 -3.75
N ARG A 276 2.13 -5.78 -3.72
CA ARG A 276 1.68 -5.10 -2.49
C ARG A 276 0.41 -5.72 -1.93
N GLU A 277 -0.58 -6.06 -2.78
CA GLU A 277 -1.80 -6.75 -2.36
C GLU A 277 -1.52 -8.13 -1.77
N LYS A 278 -0.56 -8.87 -2.33
CA LYS A 278 -0.11 -10.15 -1.76
C LYS A 278 0.48 -9.98 -0.36
N VAL A 279 1.30 -8.95 -0.13
CA VAL A 279 1.84 -8.65 1.21
C VAL A 279 0.72 -8.31 2.19
N TYR A 280 -0.29 -7.50 1.77
CA TYR A 280 -1.46 -7.21 2.61
C TYR A 280 -2.19 -8.48 3.03
N ALA A 281 -2.46 -9.38 2.08
CA ALA A 281 -3.19 -10.62 2.35
C ALA A 281 -2.40 -11.55 3.30
N SER A 282 -1.09 -11.67 3.09
CA SER A 282 -0.21 -12.48 3.95
C SER A 282 -0.12 -11.90 5.36
N LEU A 283 0.01 -10.58 5.51
CA LEU A 283 0.02 -9.92 6.82
C LEU A 283 -1.32 -10.07 7.55
N GLU A 284 -2.44 -9.92 6.84
CA GLU A 284 -3.77 -10.10 7.44
C GLU A 284 -3.96 -11.54 7.94
N ALA A 285 -3.58 -12.54 7.12
CA ALA A 285 -3.64 -13.95 7.51
C ALA A 285 -2.77 -14.24 8.73
N TYR A 286 -1.54 -13.71 8.75
CA TYR A 286 -0.62 -13.82 9.87
C TYR A 286 -1.20 -13.22 11.16
N CYS A 287 -1.77 -12.02 11.11
CA CYS A 287 -2.39 -11.38 12.26
C CYS A 287 -3.58 -12.19 12.79
N LYS A 288 -4.43 -12.71 11.90
CA LYS A 288 -5.57 -13.56 12.28
C LYS A 288 -5.14 -14.86 12.95
N GLN A 289 -4.06 -15.46 12.46
CA GLN A 289 -3.55 -16.73 12.97
C GLN A 289 -2.83 -16.54 14.32
N LYS A 290 -1.95 -15.55 14.41
CA LYS A 290 -1.09 -15.35 15.59
C LYS A 290 -1.77 -14.60 16.72
N TYR A 291 -2.68 -13.68 16.39
CA TYR A 291 -3.36 -12.79 17.34
C TYR A 291 -4.89 -12.86 17.18
N PRO A 292 -5.51 -14.05 17.37
CA PRO A 292 -6.97 -14.24 17.16
C PRO A 292 -7.81 -13.34 18.06
N ASP A 293 -7.31 -13.00 19.25
CA ASP A 293 -8.00 -12.14 20.21
C ASP A 293 -7.91 -10.64 19.88
N GLN A 294 -7.21 -10.27 18.81
CA GLN A 294 -7.00 -8.89 18.37
C GLN A 294 -7.50 -8.68 16.91
N PRO A 295 -8.81 -8.70 16.65
CA PRO A 295 -9.35 -8.62 15.28
C PRO A 295 -9.02 -7.30 14.57
N GLY A 296 -8.72 -6.23 15.33
CA GLY A 296 -8.30 -4.93 14.80
C GLY A 296 -6.80 -4.74 14.62
N ARG A 297 -5.95 -5.77 14.89
CA ARG A 297 -4.50 -5.63 14.88
C ARG A 297 -3.95 -5.26 13.51
N PHE A 298 -4.40 -5.93 12.44
CA PHE A 298 -4.03 -5.62 11.07
C PHE A 298 -4.29 -4.15 10.71
N ALA A 299 -5.49 -3.64 11.04
CA ALA A 299 -5.83 -2.24 10.81
C ALA A 299 -4.94 -1.27 11.62
N LYS A 300 -4.62 -1.61 12.88
CA LYS A 300 -3.70 -0.81 13.72
C LYS A 300 -2.29 -0.73 13.13
N LEU A 301 -1.79 -1.83 12.53
CA LEU A 301 -0.52 -1.85 11.84
C LEU A 301 -0.53 -0.91 10.63
N LEU A 302 -1.54 -1.01 9.76
CA LEU A 302 -1.66 -0.16 8.57
C LEU A 302 -1.78 1.33 8.91
N LEU A 303 -2.40 1.68 10.05
CA LEU A 303 -2.50 3.06 10.53
C LEU A 303 -1.13 3.68 10.92
N ARG A 304 -0.05 2.90 10.96
CA ARG A 304 1.31 3.44 11.15
C ARG A 304 1.91 3.98 9.86
N LEU A 305 1.44 3.50 8.70
CA LEU A 305 1.96 3.92 7.39
C LEU A 305 1.79 5.44 7.11
N PRO A 306 0.65 6.09 7.40
CA PRO A 306 0.53 7.54 7.22
C PRO A 306 1.49 8.35 8.10
N ALA A 307 1.69 7.93 9.34
CA ALA A 307 2.66 8.57 10.24
C ALA A 307 4.09 8.41 9.71
N LEU A 308 4.46 7.20 9.28
CA LEU A 308 5.74 6.89 8.68
C LEU A 308 6.00 7.75 7.43
N ARG A 309 5.03 7.86 6.54
CA ARG A 309 5.09 8.71 5.34
C ARG A 309 5.29 10.17 5.68
N SER A 310 4.49 10.71 6.60
CA SER A 310 4.58 12.10 7.03
C SER A 310 5.93 12.43 7.68
N ILE A 311 6.43 11.55 8.53
CA ILE A 311 7.75 11.71 9.17
C ILE A 311 8.85 11.59 8.13
N GLY A 312 8.77 10.63 7.20
CA GLY A 312 9.72 10.46 6.11
C GLY A 312 9.89 11.71 5.26
N LEU A 313 8.79 12.33 4.85
CA LEU A 313 8.81 13.59 4.09
C LEU A 313 9.48 14.72 4.88
N LYS A 314 9.18 14.84 6.18
CA LYS A 314 9.80 15.85 7.04
C LYS A 314 11.29 15.61 7.25
N CYS A 315 11.74 14.38 7.39
CA CYS A 315 13.15 14.04 7.47
C CYS A 315 13.92 14.45 6.21
N LEU A 316 13.33 14.28 5.03
CA LEU A 316 13.93 14.74 3.76
C LEU A 316 14.03 16.26 3.70
N GLU A 317 12.97 17.00 4.10
CA GLU A 317 12.99 18.47 4.12
C GLU A 317 14.10 19.05 5.01
N HIS A 318 14.43 18.38 6.12
CA HIS A 318 15.44 18.86 7.07
C HIS A 318 16.87 18.40 6.79
N LEU A 319 17.15 17.84 5.62
CA LEU A 319 18.50 17.43 5.20
C LEU A 319 19.20 16.44 6.15
N PHE A 320 18.44 15.78 7.03
CA PHE A 320 18.99 14.88 8.04
C PHE A 320 19.80 13.75 7.40
N PHE A 321 19.37 13.26 6.22
CA PHE A 321 20.06 12.22 5.49
C PHE A 321 21.04 12.73 4.43
N PHE A 322 20.83 13.91 3.83
CA PHE A 322 21.73 14.44 2.81
C PHE A 322 23.13 14.83 3.36
N LYS A 323 23.18 15.23 4.62
CA LYS A 323 24.47 15.41 5.30
C LYS A 323 25.20 14.09 5.58
N LEU A 324 24.47 12.96 5.47
CA LEU A 324 24.97 11.63 5.76
C LEU A 324 25.52 10.90 4.54
N ILE A 325 25.04 11.21 3.32
CA ILE A 325 25.33 10.46 2.09
C ILE A 325 26.36 11.17 1.21
N GLY A 326 26.64 12.46 1.46
CA GLY A 326 27.54 13.26 0.62
C GLY A 326 26.95 13.58 -0.77
N ASP A 327 27.81 13.96 -1.73
CA ASP A 327 27.42 14.42 -3.08
C ASP A 327 27.20 13.28 -4.10
N THR A 328 27.27 12.01 -3.68
CA THR A 328 27.07 10.89 -4.61
C THR A 328 25.58 10.75 -4.99
N PRO A 329 25.23 10.71 -6.28
CA PRO A 329 23.86 10.47 -6.70
C PRO A 329 23.36 9.11 -6.18
N ILE A 330 22.29 9.12 -5.41
CA ILE A 330 21.73 7.91 -4.78
C ILE A 330 21.35 6.84 -5.81
N ASP A 331 20.98 7.26 -7.01
CA ASP A 331 20.58 6.37 -8.11
C ASP A 331 21.77 5.51 -8.60
N THR A 332 22.94 6.13 -8.78
CA THR A 332 24.17 5.42 -9.17
C THR A 332 24.56 4.39 -8.12
N PHE A 333 24.54 4.79 -6.87
CA PHE A 333 24.88 3.95 -5.73
C PHE A 333 23.90 2.73 -5.60
N LEU A 334 22.59 2.97 -5.75
CA LEU A 334 21.60 1.90 -5.73
C LEU A 334 21.76 0.94 -6.91
N MET A 335 22.06 1.45 -8.10
CA MET A 335 22.29 0.64 -9.29
C MET A 335 23.48 -0.29 -9.11
N GLU A 336 24.61 0.23 -8.69
CA GLU A 336 25.81 -0.55 -8.44
C GLU A 336 25.60 -1.65 -7.40
N MET A 337 24.86 -1.36 -6.33
CA MET A 337 24.56 -2.36 -5.29
C MET A 337 23.60 -3.44 -5.77
N LEU A 338 22.62 -3.09 -6.60
CA LEU A 338 21.65 -4.07 -7.13
C LEU A 338 22.30 -5.01 -8.14
N GLU A 339 23.23 -4.50 -8.94
CA GLU A 339 24.00 -5.30 -9.92
C GLU A 339 25.05 -6.19 -9.26
N ALA A 340 25.55 -5.83 -8.07
CA ALA A 340 26.55 -6.61 -7.38
C ALA A 340 26.03 -8.02 -7.05
N PRO A 341 26.79 -9.10 -7.36
CA PRO A 341 26.42 -10.45 -6.96
C PRO A 341 26.34 -10.53 -5.42
N HIS A 342 25.44 -11.38 -4.90
CA HIS A 342 25.31 -11.61 -3.46
C HIS A 342 26.66 -11.96 -2.87
N GLN A 343 27.26 -11.03 -2.11
CA GLN A 343 28.39 -11.37 -1.29
C GLN A 343 27.89 -12.17 -0.09
N MET A 344 28.00 -13.48 -0.18
CA MET A 344 27.85 -14.37 0.97
C MET A 344 29.10 -14.18 1.84
N THR A 345 28.92 -13.46 2.95
CA THR A 345 29.86 -13.45 4.07
C THR A 345 29.16 -13.91 5.34
#